data_bc26395867556ca182315827fc1f4c4e
#
_entry.id   bc26395867556ca182315827fc1f4c4e
#
_cell.length_a   1.000
_cell.length_b   1.000
_cell.length_c   1.000
_cell.angle_alpha   90.00
_cell.angle_beta   90.00
_cell.angle_gamma   90.00
#
_symmetry.space_group_name_H-M   'P 1'
#
loop_
_entity.id
_entity.type
_entity.pdbx_description
1 polymer ?
#
loop_
_entity_poly.entity_id
_entity_poly.type
_entity_poly.pdbx_seq_one_letter_code
_entity_poly.pdbx_strand_id
1 'polypeptide(L)'
;MDKMDITMYKMFTVGAVSAKLNFNLKGLCEAIYSKTKDFNNKKSNVNGWQSSNIIEVVPEEFKNSIITLANSYAKSIHLNKNLKISNMWINRNPPKSYNKEHFHPHCLFAGVYYVTVPENSGNIRFNTPAEHMVYDWHSRNFDEFNEFNSDVWWLPVDDNI
;
A
#
# COMPACT_ATOMS: atom_id res chain seq x y z
N MET A 1 -19.59 44.01 -5.03
CA MET A 1 -18.39 43.15 -4.99
C MET A 1 -18.41 42.31 -6.22
N ASP A 2 -17.47 42.51 -7.12
CA ASP A 2 -17.37 41.69 -8.33
C ASP A 2 -17.07 40.26 -7.92
N LYS A 3 -17.79 39.32 -8.50
CA LYS A 3 -17.65 37.88 -8.20
C LYS A 3 -16.30 37.44 -8.74
N MET A 4 -15.34 37.15 -7.83
CA MET A 4 -14.04 36.61 -8.22
C MET A 4 -14.24 35.19 -8.75
N ASP A 5 -13.73 34.91 -9.92
CA ASP A 5 -13.71 33.56 -10.49
C ASP A 5 -12.41 32.88 -10.07
N ILE A 6 -12.51 31.84 -9.21
CA ILE A 6 -11.36 31.16 -8.62
C ILE A 6 -11.30 29.75 -9.18
N THR A 7 -10.15 29.40 -9.75
CA THR A 7 -9.87 28.03 -10.22
C THR A 7 -8.81 27.37 -9.33
N MET A 8 -9.13 26.21 -8.79
CA MET A 8 -8.20 25.42 -7.99
C MET A 8 -7.60 24.29 -8.84
N TYR A 9 -6.29 24.16 -8.81
CA TYR A 9 -5.56 23.13 -9.55
C TYR A 9 -4.98 22.10 -8.58
N LYS A 10 -5.18 20.79 -8.84
CA LYS A 10 -4.53 19.67 -8.17
C LYS A 10 -3.17 19.43 -8.83
N MET A 11 -2.10 19.81 -8.17
CA MET A 11 -0.74 19.65 -8.68
C MET A 11 0.02 18.60 -7.83
N PHE A 12 0.85 17.78 -8.51
CA PHE A 12 1.70 16.77 -7.86
C PHE A 12 0.94 15.73 -7.02
N THR A 13 -0.25 15.36 -7.46
CA THR A 13 -1.07 14.36 -6.78
C THR A 13 -0.39 12.98 -6.82
N VAL A 14 -0.36 12.30 -5.68
CA VAL A 14 0.01 10.90 -5.57
C VAL A 14 -1.26 10.08 -5.48
N GLY A 15 -1.41 9.10 -6.36
CA GLY A 15 -2.59 8.25 -6.40
C GLY A 15 -2.36 6.88 -5.79
N ALA A 16 -3.41 6.31 -5.19
CA ALA A 16 -3.49 4.92 -4.84
C ALA A 16 -4.75 4.31 -5.46
N VAL A 17 -4.71 3.03 -5.77
CA VAL A 17 -5.88 2.27 -6.25
C VAL A 17 -6.06 1.04 -5.40
N SER A 18 -7.31 0.67 -5.17
CA SER A 18 -7.67 -0.58 -4.52
C SER A 18 -8.65 -1.37 -5.38
N ALA A 19 -8.60 -2.69 -5.25
CA ALA A 19 -9.53 -3.59 -5.91
C ALA A 19 -9.75 -4.82 -5.02
N LYS A 20 -10.97 -5.33 -5.02
CA LYS A 20 -11.31 -6.56 -4.32
C LYS A 20 -11.01 -7.76 -5.23
N LEU A 21 -10.17 -8.69 -4.76
CA LEU A 21 -9.78 -9.90 -5.49
C LEU A 21 -10.22 -11.13 -4.69
N ASN A 22 -10.82 -12.12 -5.37
CA ASN A 22 -11.31 -13.34 -4.73
C ASN A 22 -10.29 -14.48 -4.82
N PHE A 23 -9.19 -14.37 -4.08
CA PHE A 23 -8.18 -15.42 -3.99
C PHE A 23 -8.01 -15.92 -2.55
N ASN A 24 -8.19 -17.21 -2.35
CA ASN A 24 -7.89 -17.81 -1.05
C ASN A 24 -6.42 -18.24 -0.98
N LEU A 25 -5.56 -17.35 -0.51
CA LEU A 25 -4.14 -17.62 -0.34
C LEU A 25 -3.76 -18.02 1.10
N LYS A 26 -4.72 -18.13 2.02
CA LYS A 26 -4.47 -18.40 3.44
C LYS A 26 -3.67 -19.69 3.64
N GLY A 27 -4.10 -20.78 3.02
CA GLY A 27 -3.40 -22.08 3.13
C GLY A 27 -1.96 -22.03 2.62
N LEU A 28 -1.72 -21.34 1.50
CA LEU A 28 -0.38 -21.11 0.97
C LEU A 28 0.50 -20.32 1.95
N CYS A 29 -0.02 -19.22 2.47
CA CYS A 29 0.70 -18.37 3.44
C CYS A 29 1.05 -19.13 4.72
N GLU A 30 0.12 -19.91 5.26
CA GLU A 30 0.35 -20.73 6.46
C GLU A 30 1.37 -21.85 6.21
N ALA A 31 1.32 -22.51 5.04
CA ALA A 31 2.29 -23.55 4.67
C ALA A 31 3.72 -22.98 4.54
N ILE A 32 3.88 -21.81 3.93
CA ILE A 32 5.17 -21.14 3.82
C ILE A 32 5.66 -20.72 5.20
N TYR A 33 4.82 -20.09 6.01
CA TYR A 33 5.18 -19.68 7.36
C TYR A 33 5.64 -20.88 8.22
N SER A 34 4.89 -21.97 8.21
CA SER A 34 5.21 -23.16 9.02
C SER A 34 6.58 -23.76 8.68
N LYS A 35 6.98 -23.68 7.41
CA LYS A 35 8.29 -24.19 6.94
C LYS A 35 9.45 -23.24 7.21
N THR A 36 9.19 -21.95 7.31
CA THR A 36 10.23 -20.91 7.30
C THR A 36 10.14 -19.95 8.49
N LYS A 37 9.33 -20.25 9.51
CA LYS A 37 9.10 -19.37 10.69
C LYS A 37 10.36 -19.01 11.46
N ASP A 38 11.36 -19.88 11.45
CA ASP A 38 12.65 -19.67 12.12
C ASP A 38 13.55 -18.69 11.36
N PHE A 39 13.23 -18.43 10.09
CA PHE A 39 13.87 -17.41 9.27
C PHE A 39 12.96 -16.19 9.15
N ASN A 40 13.41 -15.04 9.60
CA ASN A 40 12.66 -13.79 9.50
C ASN A 40 13.50 -12.76 8.75
N ASN A 41 13.03 -12.36 7.57
CA ASN A 41 13.66 -11.32 6.77
C ASN A 41 13.30 -9.92 7.33
N LYS A 42 14.00 -9.53 8.42
CA LYS A 42 13.74 -8.25 9.12
C LYS A 42 14.06 -7.06 8.23
N LYS A 43 13.04 -6.44 7.68
CA LYS A 43 13.11 -5.21 6.88
C LYS A 43 12.40 -4.06 7.62
N SER A 44 11.16 -3.74 7.21
CA SER A 44 10.34 -2.72 7.87
C SER A 44 9.55 -3.26 9.06
N ASN A 45 9.36 -4.56 9.17
CA ASN A 45 8.52 -5.20 10.19
C ASN A 45 9.11 -5.08 11.60
N VAL A 46 8.26 -4.70 12.55
CA VAL A 46 8.54 -4.63 13.99
C VAL A 46 7.65 -5.64 14.69
N ASN A 47 8.25 -6.58 15.42
CA ASN A 47 7.57 -7.69 16.09
C ASN A 47 6.75 -8.61 15.17
N GLY A 48 6.88 -8.44 13.85
CA GLY A 48 6.25 -9.27 12.84
C GLY A 48 7.24 -10.22 12.19
N TRP A 49 6.75 -11.04 11.28
CA TRP A 49 7.54 -11.95 10.47
C TRP A 49 7.37 -11.62 8.97
N GLN A 50 8.45 -11.74 8.22
CA GLN A 50 8.47 -11.54 6.77
C GLN A 50 9.20 -12.69 6.08
N SER A 51 8.60 -13.26 5.05
CA SER A 51 9.20 -14.30 4.23
C SER A 51 10.32 -13.76 3.32
N SER A 52 11.07 -14.67 2.72
CA SER A 52 11.83 -14.41 1.50
C SER A 52 10.87 -14.18 0.31
N ASN A 53 11.44 -13.95 -0.88
CA ASN A 53 10.67 -13.87 -2.11
C ASN A 53 9.91 -15.18 -2.37
N ILE A 54 8.61 -15.07 -2.66
CA ILE A 54 7.71 -16.20 -2.89
C ILE A 54 7.12 -16.20 -4.30
N ILE A 55 7.58 -15.36 -5.21
CA ILE A 55 6.97 -15.13 -6.52
C ILE A 55 6.79 -16.43 -7.32
N GLU A 56 7.72 -17.40 -7.17
CA GLU A 56 7.70 -18.66 -7.89
C GLU A 56 6.60 -19.64 -7.43
N VAL A 57 6.11 -19.48 -6.20
CA VAL A 57 5.10 -20.39 -5.62
C VAL A 57 3.71 -19.77 -5.55
N VAL A 58 3.58 -18.50 -5.90
CA VAL A 58 2.28 -17.81 -5.95
C VAL A 58 1.55 -18.19 -7.25
N PRO A 59 0.23 -18.46 -7.20
CA PRO A 59 -0.55 -18.83 -8.39
C PRO A 59 -0.45 -17.78 -9.51
N GLU A 60 -0.29 -18.24 -10.75
CA GLU A 60 -0.19 -17.37 -11.92
C GLU A 60 -1.43 -16.49 -12.11
N GLU A 61 -2.62 -17.02 -11.82
CA GLU A 61 -3.87 -16.29 -11.93
C GLU A 61 -3.90 -15.08 -10.99
N PHE A 62 -3.37 -15.23 -9.76
CA PHE A 62 -3.24 -14.11 -8.83
C PHE A 62 -2.23 -13.07 -9.34
N LYS A 63 -1.06 -13.51 -9.81
CA LYS A 63 -0.05 -12.61 -10.40
C LYS A 63 -0.61 -11.83 -11.59
N ASN A 64 -1.35 -12.49 -12.47
CA ASN A 64 -2.00 -11.85 -13.61
C ASN A 64 -3.05 -10.81 -13.19
N SER A 65 -3.80 -11.07 -12.14
CA SER A 65 -4.76 -10.10 -11.58
C SER A 65 -4.06 -8.86 -11.05
N ILE A 66 -2.96 -9.02 -10.32
CA ILE A 66 -2.14 -7.89 -9.84
C ILE A 66 -1.55 -7.09 -11.01
N ILE A 67 -1.01 -7.76 -12.03
CA ILE A 67 -0.49 -7.08 -13.23
C ILE A 67 -1.60 -6.32 -13.97
N THR A 68 -2.80 -6.89 -14.07
CA THR A 68 -3.95 -6.25 -14.69
C THR A 68 -4.35 -4.97 -13.94
N LEU A 69 -4.43 -5.03 -12.61
CA LEU A 69 -4.71 -3.85 -11.78
C LEU A 69 -3.64 -2.78 -11.96
N ALA A 70 -2.36 -3.17 -11.89
CA ALA A 70 -1.24 -2.24 -12.07
C ALA A 70 -1.24 -1.58 -13.45
N ASN A 71 -1.53 -2.34 -14.52
CA ASN A 71 -1.63 -1.81 -15.88
C ASN A 71 -2.83 -0.87 -16.04
N SER A 72 -3.95 -1.15 -15.39
CA SER A 72 -5.12 -0.26 -15.39
C SER A 72 -4.77 1.09 -14.76
N TYR A 73 -4.07 1.08 -13.63
CA TYR A 73 -3.59 2.31 -13.01
C TYR A 73 -2.53 3.00 -13.86
N ALA A 74 -1.56 2.27 -14.40
CA ALA A 74 -0.55 2.83 -15.31
C ALA A 74 -1.19 3.56 -16.49
N LYS A 75 -2.21 2.97 -17.09
CA LYS A 75 -2.98 3.58 -18.19
C LYS A 75 -3.67 4.88 -17.75
N SER A 76 -4.27 4.92 -16.56
CA SER A 76 -4.96 6.11 -16.06
C SER A 76 -4.04 7.30 -15.83
N ILE A 77 -2.75 7.05 -15.57
CA ILE A 77 -1.71 8.10 -15.43
C ILE A 77 -0.82 8.24 -16.68
N HIS A 78 -1.25 7.70 -17.82
CA HIS A 78 -0.54 7.75 -19.11
C HIS A 78 0.88 7.15 -19.07
N LEU A 79 1.14 6.20 -18.17
CA LEU A 79 2.42 5.48 -18.11
C LEU A 79 2.42 4.36 -19.14
N ASN A 80 3.22 4.49 -20.19
CA ASN A 80 3.38 3.46 -21.21
C ASN A 80 4.60 2.57 -20.90
N LYS A 81 4.40 1.54 -20.10
CA LYS A 81 5.41 0.57 -19.73
C LYS A 81 4.82 -0.84 -19.61
N ASN A 82 5.61 -1.84 -20.01
CA ASN A 82 5.30 -3.24 -19.72
C ASN A 82 5.68 -3.54 -18.27
N LEU A 83 4.67 -3.73 -17.43
CA LEU A 83 4.85 -4.00 -16.02
C LEU A 83 5.09 -5.50 -15.79
N LYS A 84 5.93 -5.79 -14.82
CA LYS A 84 6.17 -7.15 -14.31
C LYS A 84 6.31 -7.10 -12.79
N ILE A 85 5.94 -8.18 -12.14
CA ILE A 85 6.18 -8.32 -10.71
C ILE A 85 7.66 -8.69 -10.54
N SER A 86 8.39 -7.92 -9.76
CA SER A 86 9.81 -8.16 -9.46
C SER A 86 10.02 -8.99 -8.20
N ASN A 87 9.11 -8.86 -7.24
CA ASN A 87 9.23 -9.52 -5.94
C ASN A 87 7.86 -9.63 -5.27
N MET A 88 7.66 -10.70 -4.50
CA MET A 88 6.52 -10.91 -3.61
C MET A 88 6.99 -11.51 -2.29
N TRP A 89 6.38 -11.11 -1.19
CA TRP A 89 6.65 -11.68 0.14
C TRP A 89 5.40 -11.65 0.99
N ILE A 90 5.42 -12.43 2.06
CA ILE A 90 4.36 -12.47 3.06
C ILE A 90 4.82 -11.72 4.29
N ASN A 91 3.96 -10.86 4.81
CA ASN A 91 4.08 -10.33 6.17
C ASN A 91 3.04 -11.01 7.07
N ARG A 92 3.47 -11.42 8.25
CA ARG A 92 2.59 -11.87 9.32
C ARG A 92 2.82 -10.98 10.54
N ASN A 93 1.80 -10.22 10.87
CA ASN A 93 1.84 -9.22 11.92
C ASN A 93 0.90 -9.65 13.06
N PRO A 94 1.43 -10.27 14.15
CA PRO A 94 0.64 -10.52 15.34
C PRO A 94 0.25 -9.21 16.05
N PRO A 95 -0.67 -9.24 17.04
CA PRO A 95 -1.04 -8.06 17.79
C PRO A 95 0.18 -7.25 18.30
N LYS A 96 0.09 -5.91 18.23
CA LYS A 96 1.16 -4.97 18.58
C LYS A 96 2.41 -5.03 17.68
N SER A 97 2.30 -5.63 16.50
CA SER A 97 3.31 -5.54 15.45
C SER A 97 2.89 -4.55 14.37
N TYR A 98 3.86 -4.02 13.64
CA TYR A 98 3.62 -3.07 12.56
C TYR A 98 4.78 -3.06 11.58
N ASN A 99 4.56 -2.44 10.43
CA ASN A 99 5.63 -2.12 9.50
C ASN A 99 5.96 -0.63 9.65
N LYS A 100 7.26 -0.32 9.85
CA LYS A 100 7.75 1.05 9.84
C LYS A 100 7.45 1.69 8.49
N GLU A 101 7.31 2.99 8.48
CA GLU A 101 7.28 3.76 7.25
C GLU A 101 8.51 3.47 6.40
N HIS A 102 8.29 3.23 5.13
CA HIS A 102 9.33 2.90 4.17
C HIS A 102 8.83 3.11 2.75
N PHE A 103 9.75 3.17 1.81
CA PHE A 103 9.48 3.18 0.38
C PHE A 103 10.18 1.99 -0.30
N HIS A 104 9.76 1.69 -1.52
CA HIS A 104 10.30 0.61 -2.31
C HIS A 104 11.16 1.18 -3.45
N PRO A 105 12.50 1.28 -3.28
CA PRO A 105 13.37 1.80 -4.33
C PRO A 105 13.34 0.90 -5.56
N HIS A 106 13.50 1.51 -6.73
CA HIS A 106 13.52 0.83 -8.03
C HIS A 106 12.20 0.15 -8.43
N CYS A 107 11.10 0.41 -7.73
CA CYS A 107 9.75 -0.02 -8.11
C CYS A 107 8.95 1.16 -8.67
N LEU A 108 8.20 0.93 -9.74
CA LEU A 108 7.22 1.90 -10.23
C LEU A 108 5.99 1.91 -9.34
N PHE A 109 5.56 0.72 -8.92
CA PHE A 109 4.42 0.53 -8.01
C PHE A 109 4.79 -0.45 -6.91
N ALA A 110 4.25 -0.21 -5.73
CA ALA A 110 4.22 -1.15 -4.63
C ALA A 110 2.76 -1.39 -4.25
N GLY A 111 2.44 -2.60 -3.82
CA GLY A 111 1.09 -2.97 -3.43
C GLY A 111 1.08 -3.94 -2.26
N VAL A 112 -0.07 -4.07 -1.63
CA VAL A 112 -0.33 -5.06 -0.59
C VAL A 112 -1.66 -5.74 -0.87
N TYR A 113 -1.70 -7.05 -0.69
CA TYR A 113 -2.92 -7.85 -0.69
C TYR A 113 -3.16 -8.42 0.71
N TYR A 114 -4.31 -8.12 1.27
CA TYR A 114 -4.69 -8.56 2.60
C TYR A 114 -5.37 -9.91 2.53
N VAL A 115 -4.67 -10.97 2.97
CA VAL A 115 -5.15 -12.35 2.97
C VAL A 115 -6.09 -12.63 4.15
N THR A 116 -5.80 -12.02 5.29
CA THR A 116 -6.61 -12.14 6.52
C THR A 116 -6.45 -10.86 7.33
N VAL A 117 -7.57 -10.21 7.65
CA VAL A 117 -7.65 -9.00 8.46
C VAL A 117 -8.55 -9.27 9.67
N PRO A 118 -8.02 -9.74 10.80
CA PRO A 118 -8.80 -9.86 12.03
C PRO A 118 -9.36 -8.52 12.48
N GLU A 119 -10.42 -8.56 13.28
CA GLU A 119 -10.99 -7.37 13.89
C GLU A 119 -9.89 -6.56 14.64
N ASN A 120 -9.92 -5.25 14.50
CA ASN A 120 -8.94 -4.32 15.07
C ASN A 120 -7.49 -4.47 14.53
N SER A 121 -7.34 -4.90 13.30
CA SER A 121 -6.02 -5.05 12.65
C SER A 121 -5.29 -3.73 12.37
N GLY A 122 -5.97 -2.59 12.45
CA GLY A 122 -5.41 -1.28 12.09
C GLY A 122 -5.61 -0.94 10.62
N ASN A 123 -4.94 0.12 10.17
CA ASN A 123 -5.10 0.67 8.82
C ASN A 123 -3.73 0.75 8.11
N ILE A 124 -3.76 0.88 6.79
CA ILE A 124 -2.58 1.32 6.05
C ILE A 124 -2.48 2.85 6.11
N ARG A 125 -1.28 3.36 6.39
CA ARG A 125 -0.99 4.78 6.47
C ARG A 125 -0.10 5.20 5.31
N PHE A 126 -0.46 6.30 4.66
CA PHE A 126 0.35 6.99 3.67
C PHE A 126 0.71 8.37 4.21
N ASN A 127 1.99 8.69 4.21
CA ASN A 127 2.46 10.04 4.52
C ASN A 127 2.63 10.83 3.23
N THR A 128 2.47 12.15 3.31
CA THR A 128 2.71 13.01 2.15
C THR A 128 4.18 12.93 1.71
N PRO A 129 4.47 12.84 0.41
CA PRO A 129 5.84 12.97 -0.09
C PRO A 129 6.37 14.41 -0.02
N ALA A 130 5.52 15.36 0.32
CA ALA A 130 5.83 16.79 0.37
C ALA A 130 5.95 17.28 1.83
N GLU A 131 6.59 16.52 2.71
CA GLU A 131 6.76 16.84 4.14
C GLU A 131 7.23 18.28 4.39
N HIS A 132 8.15 18.78 3.58
CA HIS A 132 8.68 20.13 3.71
C HIS A 132 7.64 21.25 3.46
N MET A 133 6.53 20.94 2.77
CA MET A 133 5.45 21.89 2.49
C MET A 133 4.43 21.97 3.62
N VAL A 134 4.36 20.94 4.47
CA VAL A 134 3.36 20.82 5.53
C VAL A 134 3.92 21.13 6.92
N TYR A 135 5.20 21.51 7.02
CA TYR A 135 5.89 21.73 8.29
C TYR A 135 5.16 22.73 9.21
N ASP A 136 4.53 23.74 8.64
CA ASP A 136 3.75 24.74 9.37
C ASP A 136 2.27 24.40 9.56
N TRP A 137 1.78 23.31 8.97
CA TRP A 137 0.35 23.00 8.99
C TRP A 137 -0.14 22.52 10.37
N HIS A 138 0.74 21.91 11.15
CA HIS A 138 0.39 21.48 12.52
C HIS A 138 0.03 22.64 13.46
N SER A 139 0.48 23.87 13.15
CA SER A 139 0.12 25.08 13.91
C SER A 139 -1.15 25.75 13.39
N ARG A 140 -1.75 25.26 12.30
CA ARG A 140 -2.94 25.86 11.66
C ARG A 140 -4.19 25.09 12.02
N ASN A 141 -5.26 25.81 12.29
CA ASN A 141 -6.57 25.22 12.52
C ASN A 141 -7.27 25.01 11.18
N PHE A 142 -7.55 23.77 10.84
CA PHE A 142 -8.40 23.40 9.73
C PHE A 142 -9.72 22.87 10.29
N ASP A 143 -10.84 23.34 9.73
CA ASP A 143 -12.16 22.85 10.09
C ASP A 143 -12.38 21.42 9.56
N GLU A 144 -11.77 21.09 8.41
CA GLU A 144 -11.88 19.78 7.76
C GLU A 144 -10.59 19.45 7.00
N PHE A 145 -10.18 18.17 7.04
CA PHE A 145 -9.03 17.67 6.29
C PHE A 145 -9.46 17.12 4.92
N ASN A 146 -8.67 17.42 3.90
CA ASN A 146 -8.89 16.98 2.52
C ASN A 146 -7.55 16.80 1.78
N GLU A 147 -7.60 16.50 0.47
CA GLU A 147 -6.43 16.25 -0.36
C GLU A 147 -5.46 17.44 -0.49
N PHE A 148 -5.82 18.65 -0.07
CA PHE A 148 -4.97 19.83 -0.17
C PHE A 148 -4.28 20.20 1.14
N ASN A 149 -4.75 19.69 2.27
CA ASN A 149 -4.28 20.10 3.61
C ASN A 149 -3.94 18.92 4.54
N SER A 150 -3.95 17.68 4.02
CA SER A 150 -3.58 16.49 4.82
C SER A 150 -2.11 16.12 4.60
N ASP A 151 -1.42 15.84 5.69
CA ASP A 151 -0.05 15.31 5.70
C ASP A 151 -0.03 13.78 5.75
N VAL A 152 -1.15 13.19 6.14
CA VAL A 152 -1.31 11.75 6.26
C VAL A 152 -2.68 11.30 5.77
N TRP A 153 -2.71 10.14 5.13
CA TRP A 153 -3.95 9.50 4.71
C TRP A 153 -4.04 8.06 5.24
N TRP A 154 -5.16 7.73 5.85
CA TRP A 154 -5.44 6.41 6.37
C TRP A 154 -6.46 5.71 5.50
N LEU A 155 -6.13 4.53 5.01
CA LEU A 155 -7.10 3.68 4.34
C LEU A 155 -7.43 2.48 5.23
N PRO A 156 -8.72 2.19 5.46
CA PRO A 156 -9.13 0.97 6.15
C PRO A 156 -8.68 -0.23 5.34
N VAL A 157 -8.36 -1.30 6.03
CA VAL A 157 -8.01 -2.57 5.40
C VAL A 157 -9.13 -3.58 5.65
N ASP A 158 -9.35 -4.45 4.69
CA ASP A 158 -10.34 -5.51 4.70
C ASP A 158 -9.73 -6.76 4.03
N ASP A 159 -10.31 -7.92 4.28
CA ASP A 159 -9.89 -9.16 3.63
C ASP A 159 -10.05 -9.05 2.11
N ASN A 160 -9.06 -9.56 1.37
CA ASN A 160 -9.06 -9.62 -0.09
C ASN A 160 -8.95 -8.27 -0.84
N ILE A 161 -8.41 -7.25 -0.19
CA ILE A 161 -8.02 -5.98 -0.83
C ILE A 161 -6.52 -5.93 -1.11
#